data_7c0319e0413f3ac587c9ff7b45a33092
#
_entry.id   7c0319e0413f3ac587c9ff7b45a33092
#
_cell.length_a   1.000
_cell.length_b   1.000
_cell.length_c   1.000
_cell.angle_alpha   90.00
_cell.angle_beta   90.00
_cell.angle_gamma   90.00
#
_symmetry.space_group_name_H-M   'P 1'
#
loop_
_entity.id
_entity.type
_entity.pdbx_description
1 polymer ?
#
loop_
_entity_poly.entity_id
_entity_poly.type
_entity_poly.pdbx_seq_one_letter_code
_entity_poly.pdbx_strand_id
1 'polypeptide(L)'
;DYATDWHAGFNTSRKWPLEPSYCLEYKQRDDIGDARVNWELNRHRQFVRLAAAGNEGRLEALLDDWADKNPFLWGISWTSPMETAIRSISWMTAARLLMARGERNEELVRKLLTGAANMTEYLTRHLIVEVAAVTLAGFLFGNREWVGPSFDILDRELRHQVSADGVDLESSLHYHGFVLEAYLLVWRGMRENGMEITASWRDRLDEMARFVAASRVADGGWCVFGD
;
A
#
# COMPACT_ATOMS: atom_id res chain seq x y z
N ASP A 1 2.06 -14.00 24.29
CA ASP A 1 2.26 -12.61 23.84
C ASP A 1 3.58 -12.50 23.10
N TYR A 2 3.57 -12.69 21.79
CA TYR A 2 4.72 -12.35 20.96
C TYR A 2 4.63 -10.86 20.66
N ALA A 3 5.43 -10.06 21.35
CA ALA A 3 5.61 -8.65 21.00
C ALA A 3 6.19 -8.57 19.58
N THR A 4 5.54 -7.84 18.70
CA THR A 4 6.02 -7.65 17.33
C THR A 4 7.25 -6.72 17.38
N ASP A 5 8.36 -7.15 16.82
CA ASP A 5 9.53 -6.31 16.66
C ASP A 5 9.49 -5.64 15.28
N TRP A 6 8.96 -4.42 15.24
CA TRP A 6 8.78 -3.64 14.00
C TRP A 6 10.09 -3.19 13.34
N HIS A 7 11.19 -3.26 14.09
CA HIS A 7 12.52 -2.87 13.62
C HIS A 7 13.46 -4.06 13.41
N ALA A 8 12.93 -5.29 13.48
CA ALA A 8 13.76 -6.50 13.33
C ALA A 8 14.53 -6.50 12.01
N GLY A 9 15.80 -6.84 12.07
CA GLY A 9 16.60 -7.18 10.90
C GLY A 9 16.27 -8.57 10.38
N PHE A 10 16.56 -8.83 9.11
CA PHE A 10 16.32 -10.13 8.49
C PHE A 10 17.54 -11.05 8.64
N ASN A 11 17.31 -12.25 9.16
CA ASN A 11 18.34 -13.26 9.42
C ASN A 11 19.50 -12.79 10.31
N THR A 12 19.30 -11.75 11.11
CA THR A 12 20.27 -11.22 12.05
C THR A 12 19.62 -10.98 13.42
N SER A 13 20.41 -10.86 14.47
CA SER A 13 19.93 -10.44 15.79
C SER A 13 19.89 -8.91 15.95
N ARG A 14 20.25 -8.17 14.89
CA ARG A 14 20.28 -6.71 14.91
C ARG A 14 18.93 -6.13 14.56
N LYS A 15 18.75 -4.85 14.89
CA LYS A 15 17.56 -4.07 14.59
C LYS A 15 17.92 -2.85 13.76
N TRP A 16 17.00 -2.42 12.95
CA TRP A 16 17.06 -1.14 12.26
C TRP A 16 17.05 -0.02 13.31
N PRO A 17 17.95 0.96 13.20
CA PRO A 17 18.00 2.05 14.18
C PRO A 17 16.78 2.96 14.08
N LEU A 18 16.37 3.51 15.23
CA LEU A 18 15.34 4.53 15.30
C LEU A 18 15.99 5.91 15.22
N GLU A 19 16.19 6.38 14.00
CA GLU A 19 16.75 7.70 13.67
C GLU A 19 15.92 8.34 12.55
N PRO A 20 16.09 9.63 12.24
CA PRO A 20 15.35 10.26 11.14
C PRO A 20 15.50 9.46 9.85
N SER A 21 14.38 9.10 9.22
CA SER A 21 14.34 8.17 8.08
C SER A 21 15.19 8.62 6.89
N TYR A 22 15.34 9.94 6.70
CA TYR A 22 16.17 10.53 5.65
C TYR A 22 17.69 10.44 5.92
N CYS A 23 18.08 10.15 7.17
CA CYS A 23 19.47 9.90 7.56
C CYS A 23 19.81 8.40 7.54
N LEU A 24 18.79 7.54 7.53
CA LEU A 24 18.98 6.11 7.70
C LEU A 24 19.51 5.48 6.40
N GLU A 25 20.74 4.99 6.45
CA GLU A 25 21.32 4.18 5.40
C GLU A 25 20.72 2.78 5.44
N TYR A 26 19.83 2.45 4.49
CA TYR A 26 19.15 1.15 4.44
C TYR A 26 19.58 0.28 3.26
N LYS A 27 20.31 0.83 2.29
CA LYS A 27 20.86 0.10 1.16
C LYS A 27 22.16 -0.61 1.56
N GLN A 28 22.33 -1.86 1.13
CA GLN A 28 23.54 -2.63 1.35
C GLN A 28 23.95 -2.79 2.84
N ARG A 29 22.98 -3.09 3.68
CA ARG A 29 23.18 -3.29 5.12
C ARG A 29 23.18 -4.79 5.47
N ASP A 30 24.20 -5.53 5.00
CA ASP A 30 24.37 -6.95 5.27
C ASP A 30 24.43 -7.29 6.76
N ASP A 31 24.82 -6.32 7.59
CA ASP A 31 24.89 -6.44 9.04
C ASP A 31 23.50 -6.48 9.72
N ILE A 32 22.48 -5.90 9.10
CA ILE A 32 21.10 -5.87 9.62
C ILE A 32 20.20 -6.77 8.75
N GLY A 33 20.48 -6.83 7.46
CA GLY A 33 19.71 -7.59 6.48
C GLY A 33 18.92 -6.68 5.53
N ASP A 34 18.09 -7.31 4.70
CA ASP A 34 17.34 -6.61 3.65
C ASP A 34 16.18 -5.82 4.25
N ALA A 35 16.15 -4.51 3.99
CA ALA A 35 15.09 -3.59 4.40
C ALA A 35 13.72 -4.01 3.85
N ARG A 36 13.66 -4.62 2.64
CA ARG A 36 12.42 -5.07 2.00
C ARG A 36 11.65 -6.06 2.87
N VAL A 37 12.35 -6.94 3.57
CA VAL A 37 11.71 -7.90 4.49
C VAL A 37 11.07 -7.20 5.69
N ASN A 38 11.73 -6.19 6.25
CA ASN A 38 11.16 -5.40 7.33
C ASN A 38 9.95 -4.58 6.83
N TRP A 39 10.03 -4.02 5.63
CA TRP A 39 8.92 -3.28 5.04
C TRP A 39 7.68 -4.14 4.86
N GLU A 40 7.80 -5.42 4.44
CA GLU A 40 6.63 -6.32 4.32
C GLU A 40 5.83 -6.40 5.63
N LEU A 41 6.50 -6.48 6.78
CA LEU A 41 5.84 -6.45 8.08
C LEU A 41 5.12 -5.12 8.32
N ASN A 42 5.75 -4.01 7.92
CA ASN A 42 5.28 -2.64 8.16
C ASN A 42 4.27 -2.12 7.09
N ARG A 43 3.93 -2.90 6.09
CA ARG A 43 2.82 -2.64 5.13
C ARG A 43 1.45 -2.82 5.75
N HIS A 44 1.38 -3.48 6.90
CA HIS A 44 0.15 -3.72 7.68
C HIS A 44 -0.96 -4.47 6.94
N ARG A 45 -0.62 -5.36 6.00
CA ARG A 45 -1.61 -6.26 5.36
C ARG A 45 -2.32 -7.15 6.38
N GLN A 46 -1.67 -7.46 7.51
CA GLN A 46 -2.28 -8.16 8.64
C GLN A 46 -3.45 -7.39 9.26
N PHE A 47 -3.47 -6.06 9.21
CA PHE A 47 -4.59 -5.26 9.72
C PHE A 47 -5.85 -5.49 8.88
N VAL A 48 -5.71 -5.59 7.57
CA VAL A 48 -6.83 -5.93 6.66
C VAL A 48 -7.41 -7.30 7.00
N ARG A 49 -6.54 -8.30 7.25
CA ARG A 49 -6.96 -9.66 7.63
C ARG A 49 -7.66 -9.70 8.98
N LEU A 50 -7.15 -8.96 9.96
CA LEU A 50 -7.75 -8.86 11.29
C LEU A 50 -9.11 -8.17 11.24
N ALA A 51 -9.23 -7.07 10.48
CA ALA A 51 -10.50 -6.39 10.25
C ALA A 51 -11.52 -7.30 9.56
N ALA A 52 -11.11 -8.02 8.51
CA ALA A 52 -11.96 -8.97 7.82
C ALA A 52 -12.44 -10.12 8.73
N ALA A 53 -11.60 -10.54 9.67
CA ALA A 53 -11.92 -11.56 10.67
C ALA A 53 -12.74 -11.05 11.89
N GLY A 54 -12.94 -9.71 12.01
CA GLY A 54 -13.60 -9.12 13.19
C GLY A 54 -12.75 -9.17 14.46
N ASN A 55 -11.43 -9.26 14.33
CA ASN A 55 -10.52 -9.31 15.50
C ASN A 55 -10.00 -7.91 15.83
N GLU A 56 -10.92 -7.03 16.27
CA GLU A 56 -10.65 -5.63 16.54
C GLU A 56 -9.64 -5.43 17.68
N GLY A 57 -9.79 -6.17 18.77
CA GLY A 57 -8.89 -6.02 19.91
C GLY A 57 -7.42 -6.31 19.56
N ARG A 58 -7.17 -7.32 18.69
CA ARG A 58 -5.81 -7.61 18.24
C ARG A 58 -5.31 -6.55 17.27
N LEU A 59 -6.19 -6.06 16.39
CA LEU A 59 -5.84 -5.00 15.44
C LEU A 59 -5.47 -3.71 16.19
N GLU A 60 -6.29 -3.29 17.16
CA GLU A 60 -6.05 -2.09 17.96
C GLU A 60 -4.73 -2.19 18.73
N ALA A 61 -4.49 -3.32 19.40
CA ALA A 61 -3.25 -3.55 20.14
C ALA A 61 -2.00 -3.46 19.24
N LEU A 62 -2.07 -4.00 18.01
CA LEU A 62 -0.95 -3.90 17.05
C LEU A 62 -0.79 -2.49 16.50
N LEU A 63 -1.89 -1.78 16.26
CA LEU A 63 -1.87 -0.40 15.78
C LEU A 63 -1.23 0.53 16.81
N ASP A 64 -1.66 0.42 18.07
CA ASP A 64 -1.14 1.25 19.16
C ASP A 64 0.35 0.94 19.43
N ASP A 65 0.73 -0.35 19.46
CA ASP A 65 2.11 -0.77 19.62
C ASP A 65 3.01 -0.27 18.48
N TRP A 66 2.50 -0.32 17.24
CA TRP A 66 3.25 0.21 16.09
C TRP A 66 3.39 1.73 16.16
N ALA A 67 2.32 2.45 16.44
CA ALA A 67 2.33 3.91 16.50
C ALA A 67 3.29 4.44 17.57
N ASP A 68 3.35 3.79 18.72
CA ASP A 68 4.28 4.12 19.80
C ASP A 68 5.75 3.92 19.39
N LYS A 69 6.02 2.84 18.66
CA LYS A 69 7.40 2.46 18.27
C LYS A 69 7.90 3.08 16.98
N ASN A 70 7.02 3.67 16.17
CA ASN A 70 7.36 4.22 14.85
C ASN A 70 6.93 5.68 14.72
N PRO A 71 7.57 6.63 15.44
CA PRO A 71 7.28 8.04 15.32
C PRO A 71 7.35 8.49 13.85
N PHE A 72 6.54 9.46 13.48
CA PHE A 72 6.45 9.94 12.12
C PHE A 72 7.81 10.37 11.56
N LEU A 73 8.19 9.84 10.41
CA LEU A 73 9.48 10.03 9.73
C LEU A 73 10.72 9.52 10.50
N TRP A 74 10.54 8.60 11.46
CA TRP A 74 11.65 7.97 12.16
C TRP A 74 11.69 6.45 11.89
N GLY A 75 12.90 5.95 11.67
CA GLY A 75 13.17 4.51 11.46
C GLY A 75 12.86 4.01 10.06
N ILE A 76 13.07 2.72 9.88
CA ILE A 76 13.01 2.00 8.60
C ILE A 76 11.63 2.04 7.94
N SER A 77 10.57 2.15 8.74
CA SER A 77 9.18 2.18 8.25
C SER A 77 8.84 3.42 7.40
N TRP A 78 9.69 4.46 7.44
CA TRP A 78 9.46 5.73 6.78
C TRP A 78 10.47 6.06 5.69
N THR A 79 11.40 5.14 5.38
CA THR A 79 12.46 5.38 4.38
C THR A 79 11.96 5.31 2.94
N SER A 80 10.81 4.69 2.69
CA SER A 80 10.21 4.56 1.37
C SER A 80 8.79 5.14 1.34
N PRO A 81 8.52 6.16 0.51
CA PRO A 81 7.17 6.67 0.27
C PRO A 81 6.20 5.60 -0.23
N MET A 82 6.64 4.72 -1.12
CA MET A 82 5.83 3.60 -1.62
C MET A 82 5.34 2.70 -0.47
N GLU A 83 6.20 2.36 0.48
CA GLU A 83 5.83 1.53 1.63
C GLU A 83 4.82 2.26 2.54
N THR A 84 4.98 3.57 2.68
CA THR A 84 4.01 4.42 3.39
C THR A 84 2.65 4.44 2.67
N ALA A 85 2.64 4.50 1.33
CA ALA A 85 1.42 4.44 0.53
C ALA A 85 0.68 3.10 0.71
N ILE A 86 1.40 1.97 0.62
CA ILE A 86 0.83 0.63 0.82
C ILE A 86 0.24 0.51 2.23
N ARG A 87 0.91 1.02 3.24
CA ARG A 87 0.41 1.05 4.63
C ARG A 87 -0.85 1.89 4.75
N SER A 88 -0.88 3.09 4.15
CA SER A 88 -2.06 3.95 4.14
C SER A 88 -3.26 3.24 3.51
N ILE A 89 -3.08 2.57 2.36
CA ILE A 89 -4.12 1.75 1.70
C ILE A 89 -4.60 0.62 2.63
N SER A 90 -3.68 -0.05 3.32
CA SER A 90 -4.03 -1.12 4.27
C SER A 90 -4.89 -0.59 5.43
N TRP A 91 -4.56 0.59 5.98
CA TRP A 91 -5.33 1.22 7.06
C TRP A 91 -6.71 1.66 6.59
N MET A 92 -6.81 2.30 5.43
CA MET A 92 -8.10 2.69 4.84
C MET A 92 -8.99 1.46 4.56
N THR A 93 -8.39 0.38 4.05
CA THR A 93 -9.11 -0.86 3.77
C THR A 93 -9.60 -1.52 5.06
N ALA A 94 -8.77 -1.59 6.10
CA ALA A 94 -9.15 -2.12 7.39
C ALA A 94 -10.31 -1.31 8.02
N ALA A 95 -10.22 0.03 8.01
CA ALA A 95 -11.29 0.91 8.50
C ALA A 95 -12.61 0.66 7.76
N ARG A 96 -12.58 0.57 6.43
CA ARG A 96 -13.78 0.28 5.61
C ARG A 96 -14.40 -1.08 5.93
N LEU A 97 -13.58 -2.10 6.15
CA LEU A 97 -14.08 -3.43 6.52
C LEU A 97 -14.78 -3.40 7.89
N LEU A 98 -14.20 -2.72 8.87
CA LEU A 98 -14.82 -2.54 10.20
C LEU A 98 -16.17 -1.80 10.08
N MET A 99 -16.20 -0.68 9.35
CA MET A 99 -17.42 0.09 9.11
C MET A 99 -18.51 -0.75 8.41
N ALA A 100 -18.12 -1.53 7.37
CA ALA A 100 -19.05 -2.38 6.62
C ALA A 100 -19.66 -3.52 7.46
N ARG A 101 -18.95 -3.98 8.48
CA ARG A 101 -19.45 -4.98 9.44
C ARG A 101 -20.42 -4.41 10.49
N GLY A 102 -20.53 -3.08 10.55
CA GLY A 102 -21.30 -2.41 11.61
C GLY A 102 -20.61 -2.47 12.99
N GLU A 103 -19.30 -2.64 12.97
CA GLU A 103 -18.49 -2.68 14.19
C GLU A 103 -18.55 -1.33 14.91
N ARG A 104 -18.57 -1.39 16.24
CA ARG A 104 -18.83 -0.22 17.10
C ARG A 104 -17.57 0.44 17.67
N ASN A 105 -16.38 -0.06 17.33
CA ASN A 105 -15.13 0.56 17.79
C ASN A 105 -14.80 1.79 16.93
N GLU A 106 -15.59 2.86 17.11
CA GLU A 106 -15.42 4.13 16.42
C GLU A 106 -14.02 4.73 16.64
N GLU A 107 -13.45 4.50 17.82
CA GLU A 107 -12.11 4.99 18.15
C GLU A 107 -11.04 4.31 17.32
N LEU A 108 -11.11 2.99 17.12
CA LEU A 108 -10.20 2.26 16.26
C LEU A 108 -10.32 2.73 14.80
N VAL A 109 -11.55 2.88 14.30
CA VAL A 109 -11.79 3.41 12.94
C VAL A 109 -11.20 4.82 12.82
N ARG A 110 -11.41 5.68 13.80
CA ARG A 110 -10.87 7.04 13.83
C ARG A 110 -9.32 7.03 13.81
N LYS A 111 -8.67 6.19 14.62
CA LYS A 111 -7.21 6.03 14.64
C LYS A 111 -6.67 5.63 13.26
N LEU A 112 -7.28 4.62 12.63
CA LEU A 112 -6.89 4.15 11.30
C LEU A 112 -7.04 5.25 10.24
N LEU A 113 -8.17 5.95 10.22
CA LEU A 113 -8.45 6.99 9.23
C LEU A 113 -7.58 8.23 9.44
N THR A 114 -7.37 8.66 10.69
CA THR A 114 -6.49 9.80 11.00
C THR A 114 -5.04 9.50 10.59
N GLY A 115 -4.55 8.31 10.91
CA GLY A 115 -3.20 7.91 10.51
C GLY A 115 -3.05 7.79 8.99
N ALA A 116 -4.05 7.24 8.30
CA ALA A 116 -4.06 7.19 6.84
C ALA A 116 -4.08 8.59 6.22
N ALA A 117 -4.85 9.54 6.77
CA ALA A 117 -4.87 10.92 6.31
C ALA A 117 -3.51 11.61 6.46
N ASN A 118 -2.85 11.44 7.61
CA ASN A 118 -1.51 11.99 7.87
C ASN A 118 -0.47 11.41 6.89
N MET A 119 -0.51 10.10 6.64
CA MET A 119 0.34 9.46 5.64
C MET A 119 0.05 10.00 4.24
N THR A 120 -1.21 10.18 3.88
CA THR A 120 -1.63 10.71 2.57
C THR A 120 -1.14 12.13 2.35
N GLU A 121 -1.24 13.00 3.34
CA GLU A 121 -0.70 14.37 3.25
C GLU A 121 0.82 14.36 2.97
N TYR A 122 1.56 13.47 3.61
CA TYR A 122 2.99 13.26 3.31
C TYR A 122 3.21 12.81 1.86
N LEU A 123 2.34 11.95 1.33
CA LEU A 123 2.47 11.32 0.01
C LEU A 123 2.09 12.23 -1.17
N THR A 124 1.47 13.38 -0.95
CA THR A 124 1.01 14.29 -2.04
C THR A 124 2.12 14.75 -3.00
N ARG A 125 3.35 14.36 -2.76
CA ARG A 125 4.54 14.78 -3.51
C ARG A 125 5.24 13.64 -4.28
N HIS A 126 4.65 12.42 -4.41
CA HIS A 126 5.35 11.20 -4.90
C HIS A 126 4.56 10.38 -5.96
N LEU A 127 5.11 9.24 -6.46
CA LEU A 127 4.75 8.50 -7.69
C LEU A 127 3.54 7.52 -7.62
N ILE A 128 3.36 6.57 -8.57
CA ILE A 128 2.09 5.88 -8.93
C ILE A 128 1.32 5.28 -7.74
N VAL A 129 1.96 4.44 -6.91
CA VAL A 129 1.27 3.80 -5.76
C VAL A 129 0.90 4.86 -4.72
N GLU A 130 1.77 5.85 -4.55
CA GLU A 130 1.56 7.01 -3.70
C GLU A 130 0.38 7.84 -4.21
N VAL A 131 0.33 8.10 -5.51
CA VAL A 131 -0.75 8.85 -6.14
C VAL A 131 -2.07 8.07 -6.09
N ALA A 132 -2.04 6.74 -6.24
CA ALA A 132 -3.21 5.90 -6.03
C ALA A 132 -3.73 6.01 -4.58
N ALA A 133 -2.85 6.02 -3.59
CA ALA A 133 -3.23 6.22 -2.19
C ALA A 133 -3.86 7.60 -1.96
N VAL A 134 -3.32 8.67 -2.56
CA VAL A 134 -3.90 10.03 -2.51
C VAL A 134 -5.29 10.05 -3.15
N THR A 135 -5.47 9.42 -4.32
CA THR A 135 -6.76 9.34 -5.00
C THR A 135 -7.81 8.61 -4.15
N LEU A 136 -7.43 7.45 -3.59
CA LEU A 136 -8.31 6.68 -2.70
C LEU A 136 -8.68 7.43 -1.42
N ALA A 137 -7.72 8.13 -0.82
CA ALA A 137 -7.97 8.99 0.33
C ALA A 137 -8.92 10.14 -0.05
N GLY A 138 -8.72 10.76 -1.22
CA GLY A 138 -9.62 11.78 -1.74
C GLY A 138 -11.06 11.29 -1.85
N PHE A 139 -11.29 10.08 -2.33
CA PHE A 139 -12.61 9.46 -2.35
C PHE A 139 -13.16 9.21 -0.94
N LEU A 140 -12.33 8.64 -0.06
CA LEU A 140 -12.75 8.27 1.29
C LEU A 140 -13.11 9.49 2.16
N PHE A 141 -12.32 10.56 2.05
CA PHE A 141 -12.50 11.79 2.83
C PHE A 141 -13.35 12.85 2.12
N GLY A 142 -13.82 12.58 0.90
CA GLY A 142 -14.59 13.55 0.10
C GLY A 142 -13.77 14.76 -0.36
N ASN A 143 -12.45 14.63 -0.40
CA ASN A 143 -11.54 15.73 -0.78
C ASN A 143 -11.30 15.74 -2.30
N ARG A 144 -12.03 16.57 -3.02
CA ARG A 144 -11.94 16.69 -4.48
C ARG A 144 -10.62 17.29 -4.98
N GLU A 145 -9.95 18.09 -4.16
CA GLU A 145 -8.65 18.68 -4.50
C GLU A 145 -7.54 17.61 -4.56
N TRP A 146 -7.73 16.50 -3.87
CA TRP A 146 -6.82 15.35 -3.97
C TRP A 146 -7.16 14.46 -5.17
N VAL A 147 -8.44 14.27 -5.48
CA VAL A 147 -8.89 13.32 -6.51
C VAL A 147 -8.48 13.77 -7.92
N GLY A 148 -8.81 15.00 -8.31
CA GLY A 148 -8.60 15.49 -9.68
C GLY A 148 -7.12 15.38 -10.12
N PRO A 149 -6.22 16.12 -9.46
CA PRO A 149 -4.80 16.13 -9.85
C PRO A 149 -4.13 14.75 -9.77
N SER A 150 -4.46 13.95 -8.75
CA SER A 150 -3.89 12.61 -8.62
C SER A 150 -4.40 11.65 -9.70
N PHE A 151 -5.68 11.76 -10.07
CA PHE A 151 -6.23 10.96 -11.16
C PHE A 151 -5.59 11.31 -12.50
N ASP A 152 -5.35 12.59 -12.79
CA ASP A 152 -4.67 13.03 -14.01
C ASP A 152 -3.25 12.46 -14.11
N ILE A 153 -2.55 12.37 -12.98
CA ILE A 153 -1.23 11.72 -12.92
C ILE A 153 -1.37 10.23 -13.23
N LEU A 154 -2.28 9.52 -12.57
CA LEU A 154 -2.49 8.09 -12.80
C LEU A 154 -2.86 7.79 -14.25
N ASP A 155 -3.74 8.59 -14.86
CA ASP A 155 -4.15 8.43 -16.25
C ASP A 155 -2.95 8.62 -17.22
N ARG A 156 -2.10 9.59 -16.95
CA ARG A 156 -0.88 9.80 -17.71
C ARG A 156 0.10 8.63 -17.56
N GLU A 157 0.35 8.19 -16.32
CA GLU A 157 1.30 7.12 -16.04
C GLU A 157 0.83 5.76 -16.55
N LEU A 158 -0.47 5.47 -16.53
CA LEU A 158 -1.03 4.25 -17.14
C LEU A 158 -0.68 4.16 -18.64
N ARG A 159 -0.70 5.30 -19.35
CA ARG A 159 -0.33 5.34 -20.76
C ARG A 159 1.16 5.26 -21.00
N HIS A 160 1.98 5.75 -20.08
CA HIS A 160 3.44 5.79 -20.24
C HIS A 160 4.12 4.52 -19.76
N GLN A 161 3.66 3.95 -18.65
CA GLN A 161 4.34 2.83 -18.00
C GLN A 161 3.76 1.46 -18.34
N VAL A 162 2.57 1.40 -18.93
CA VAL A 162 1.97 0.13 -19.35
C VAL A 162 1.87 0.11 -20.87
N SER A 163 2.52 -0.87 -21.47
CA SER A 163 2.53 -1.09 -22.93
C SER A 163 1.14 -1.50 -23.45
N ALA A 164 0.96 -1.51 -24.78
CA ALA A 164 -0.33 -1.83 -25.41
C ALA A 164 -0.81 -3.27 -25.13
N ASP A 165 0.12 -4.19 -24.89
CA ASP A 165 -0.11 -5.59 -24.52
C ASP A 165 -0.24 -5.81 -23.00
N GLY A 166 -0.34 -4.73 -22.23
CA GLY A 166 -0.58 -4.74 -20.81
C GLY A 166 0.67 -4.96 -19.94
N VAL A 167 1.86 -5.03 -20.52
CA VAL A 167 3.09 -5.25 -19.74
C VAL A 167 3.56 -3.93 -19.09
N ASP A 168 3.82 -3.97 -17.79
CA ASP A 168 4.44 -2.87 -17.07
C ASP A 168 5.93 -2.77 -17.41
N LEU A 169 6.44 -1.54 -17.59
CA LEU A 169 7.83 -1.29 -18.02
C LEU A 169 8.88 -1.69 -16.98
N GLU A 170 8.52 -1.87 -15.72
CA GLU A 170 9.46 -2.34 -14.69
C GLU A 170 9.89 -3.79 -14.88
N SER A 171 9.22 -4.51 -15.80
CA SER A 171 9.60 -5.87 -16.23
C SER A 171 9.72 -6.89 -15.07
N SER A 172 8.97 -6.69 -14.00
CA SER A 172 8.85 -7.61 -12.86
C SER A 172 7.39 -8.00 -12.66
N LEU A 173 7.11 -9.30 -12.61
CA LEU A 173 5.74 -9.78 -12.40
C LEU A 173 5.20 -9.36 -11.03
N HIS A 174 6.06 -9.27 -10.04
CA HIS A 174 5.68 -8.83 -8.70
C HIS A 174 5.26 -7.34 -8.70
N TYR A 175 6.07 -6.46 -9.29
CA TYR A 175 5.74 -5.04 -9.43
C TYR A 175 4.54 -4.82 -10.34
N HIS A 176 4.42 -5.57 -11.42
CA HIS A 176 3.24 -5.55 -12.29
C HIS A 176 1.96 -5.84 -11.50
N GLY A 177 1.96 -6.85 -10.62
CA GLY A 177 0.85 -7.16 -9.73
C GLY A 177 0.49 -6.00 -8.81
N PHE A 178 1.48 -5.32 -8.24
CA PHE A 178 1.28 -4.15 -7.39
C PHE A 178 0.65 -2.97 -8.13
N VAL A 179 1.17 -2.67 -9.31
CA VAL A 179 0.66 -1.58 -10.15
C VAL A 179 -0.79 -1.87 -10.57
N LEU A 180 -1.08 -3.09 -11.00
CA LEU A 180 -2.45 -3.52 -11.35
C LEU A 180 -3.39 -3.41 -10.15
N GLU A 181 -2.99 -3.89 -8.96
CA GLU A 181 -3.79 -3.78 -7.73
C GLU A 181 -4.12 -2.32 -7.41
N ALA A 182 -3.15 -1.42 -7.49
CA ALA A 182 -3.35 0.01 -7.23
C ALA A 182 -4.39 0.61 -8.19
N TYR A 183 -4.29 0.34 -9.49
CA TYR A 183 -5.25 0.82 -10.47
C TYR A 183 -6.65 0.22 -10.29
N LEU A 184 -6.77 -1.08 -9.95
CA LEU A 184 -8.06 -1.72 -9.68
C LEU A 184 -8.74 -1.14 -8.44
N LEU A 185 -7.98 -0.81 -7.40
CA LEU A 185 -8.51 -0.13 -6.21
C LEU A 185 -9.03 1.27 -6.54
N VAL A 186 -8.27 2.04 -7.32
CA VAL A 186 -8.71 3.37 -7.79
C VAL A 186 -9.97 3.25 -8.65
N TRP A 187 -10.02 2.31 -9.59
CA TRP A 187 -11.22 2.07 -10.40
C TRP A 187 -12.43 1.73 -9.54
N ARG A 188 -12.27 0.87 -8.56
CA ARG A 188 -13.33 0.57 -7.59
C ARG A 188 -13.80 1.83 -6.86
N GLY A 189 -12.87 2.64 -6.34
CA GLY A 189 -13.16 3.91 -5.69
C GLY A 189 -13.94 4.86 -6.59
N MET A 190 -13.57 4.98 -7.87
CA MET A 190 -14.28 5.77 -8.86
C MET A 190 -15.74 5.30 -9.01
N ARG A 191 -15.96 4.01 -9.23
CA ARG A 191 -17.31 3.45 -9.37
C ARG A 191 -18.18 3.71 -8.16
N GLU A 192 -17.64 3.54 -6.96
CA GLU A 192 -18.36 3.79 -5.70
C GLU A 192 -18.72 5.28 -5.53
N ASN A 193 -17.98 6.18 -6.19
CA ASN A 193 -18.23 7.63 -6.18
C ASN A 193 -18.96 8.13 -7.46
N GLY A 194 -19.55 7.23 -8.26
CA GLY A 194 -20.30 7.57 -9.45
C GLY A 194 -19.47 8.13 -10.60
N MET A 195 -18.16 7.88 -10.61
CA MET A 195 -17.24 8.25 -11.68
C MET A 195 -17.01 7.05 -12.62
N GLU A 196 -16.96 7.33 -13.92
CA GLU A 196 -16.65 6.32 -14.93
C GLU A 196 -15.20 6.44 -15.40
N ILE A 197 -14.56 5.30 -15.62
CA ILE A 197 -13.27 5.24 -16.32
C ILE A 197 -13.49 5.27 -17.83
N THR A 198 -12.51 5.80 -18.56
CA THR A 198 -12.52 5.77 -20.02
C THR A 198 -12.40 4.35 -20.55
N ALA A 199 -12.86 4.11 -21.80
CA ALA A 199 -12.66 2.82 -22.46
C ALA A 199 -11.16 2.45 -22.51
N SER A 200 -10.31 3.43 -22.79
CA SER A 200 -8.84 3.25 -22.81
C SER A 200 -8.28 2.73 -21.48
N TRP A 201 -8.79 3.22 -20.34
CA TRP A 201 -8.40 2.71 -19.03
C TRP A 201 -8.81 1.24 -18.86
N ARG A 202 -10.07 0.94 -19.18
CA ARG A 202 -10.61 -0.43 -19.07
C ARG A 202 -9.81 -1.41 -19.90
N ASP A 203 -9.58 -1.07 -21.18
CA ASP A 203 -8.85 -1.93 -22.11
C ASP A 203 -7.43 -2.19 -21.59
N ARG A 204 -6.77 -1.17 -21.06
CA ARG A 204 -5.40 -1.31 -20.52
C ARG A 204 -5.37 -2.21 -19.27
N LEU A 205 -6.31 -2.04 -18.34
CA LEU A 205 -6.40 -2.89 -17.14
C LEU A 205 -6.77 -4.33 -17.50
N ASP A 206 -7.61 -4.54 -18.51
CA ASP A 206 -7.94 -5.87 -19.02
C ASP A 206 -6.71 -6.57 -19.61
N GLU A 207 -5.87 -5.85 -20.38
CA GLU A 207 -4.61 -6.41 -20.89
C GLU A 207 -3.61 -6.72 -19.76
N MET A 208 -3.46 -5.83 -18.76
CA MET A 208 -2.64 -6.11 -17.58
C MET A 208 -3.10 -7.38 -16.85
N ALA A 209 -4.41 -7.52 -16.66
CA ALA A 209 -4.98 -8.71 -16.01
C ALA A 209 -4.76 -9.98 -16.84
N ARG A 210 -4.87 -9.90 -18.17
CA ARG A 210 -4.57 -11.02 -19.08
C ARG A 210 -3.12 -11.43 -19.01
N PHE A 211 -2.20 -10.46 -18.95
CA PHE A 211 -0.78 -10.74 -18.79
C PHE A 211 -0.50 -11.51 -17.49
N VAL A 212 -1.05 -11.07 -16.36
CA VAL A 212 -0.96 -11.80 -15.08
C VAL A 212 -1.54 -13.21 -15.21
N ALA A 213 -2.71 -13.35 -15.81
CA ALA A 213 -3.32 -14.67 -15.98
C ALA A 213 -2.48 -15.60 -16.86
N ALA A 214 -1.88 -15.08 -17.94
CA ALA A 214 -0.99 -15.83 -18.84
C ALA A 214 0.36 -16.21 -18.17
N SER A 215 0.74 -15.51 -17.11
CA SER A 215 1.99 -15.81 -16.36
C SER A 215 1.84 -16.98 -15.38
N ARG A 216 0.68 -17.63 -15.30
CA ARG A 216 0.49 -18.85 -14.52
C ARG A 216 1.17 -20.03 -15.18
N VAL A 217 1.91 -20.81 -14.36
CA VAL A 217 2.51 -22.08 -14.80
C VAL A 217 1.60 -23.27 -14.52
N ALA A 218 1.87 -24.41 -15.16
CA ALA A 218 0.99 -25.59 -15.17
C ALA A 218 0.74 -26.18 -13.76
N ASP A 219 1.64 -25.98 -12.81
CA ASP A 219 1.49 -26.42 -11.42
C ASP A 219 0.66 -25.47 -10.54
N GLY A 220 0.10 -24.41 -11.13
CA GLY A 220 -0.69 -23.38 -10.45
C GLY A 220 0.14 -22.27 -9.81
N GLY A 221 1.46 -22.32 -9.91
CA GLY A 221 2.36 -21.26 -9.51
C GLY A 221 2.39 -20.09 -10.50
N TRP A 222 3.31 -19.16 -10.27
CA TRP A 222 3.56 -18.01 -11.12
C TRP A 222 4.94 -18.11 -11.73
N CYS A 223 5.08 -17.67 -12.98
CA CYS A 223 6.39 -17.41 -13.56
C CYS A 223 7.13 -16.38 -12.69
N VAL A 224 8.35 -16.70 -12.28
CA VAL A 224 9.20 -15.75 -11.58
C VAL A 224 10.15 -15.13 -12.61
N PHE A 225 9.96 -13.85 -12.90
CA PHE A 225 10.90 -13.05 -13.67
C PHE A 225 10.94 -11.62 -13.09
N GLY A 226 12.07 -10.98 -13.22
CA GLY A 226 12.38 -9.74 -12.53
C GLY A 226 12.82 -9.98 -11.08
N ASP A 227 12.83 -8.95 -10.27
CA ASP A 227 13.26 -8.97 -8.87
C ASP A 227 12.27 -9.71 -7.94
#